data_b3ae3ef6565e0a758610394aa1dbe24a
#
_entry.id   b3ae3ef6565e0a758610394aa1dbe24a
#
_cell.length_a   1.000
_cell.length_b   1.000
_cell.length_c   1.000
_cell.angle_alpha   90.00
_cell.angle_beta   90.00
_cell.angle_gamma   90.00
#
_symmetry.space_group_name_H-M   'P 1'
#
loop_
_entity.id
_entity.type
_entity.pdbx_description
1 polymer ?
#
loop_
_entity_poly.entity_id
_entity_poly.type
_entity_poly.pdbx_seq_one_letter_code
_entity_poly.pdbx_strand_id
1 'polypeptide(L)'
;MTILFDYHINFLSDTENRTKLPFSVFGMTQQGLSHESHSIGNQDAGCVYVGKNLIVGAVADGCTSGKNLNGMSSNQVGAHIMSYLAVRAARKLILKKHITTDKFVSPFQQTLLNDLRRTVNSLNPWKFEREE
;
A
#
# COMPACT_ATOMS: atom_id res chain seq x y z
N MET A 1 4.44 -23.46 1.06
CA MET A 1 3.78 -22.14 0.92
C MET A 1 3.97 -21.67 -0.49
N THR A 2 2.90 -21.41 -1.21
CA THR A 2 2.94 -20.86 -2.58
C THR A 2 2.55 -19.39 -2.47
N ILE A 3 3.31 -18.53 -3.13
CA ILE A 3 3.05 -17.09 -3.19
C ILE A 3 2.94 -16.73 -4.67
N LEU A 4 1.78 -16.26 -5.08
CA LEU A 4 1.49 -15.78 -6.43
C LEU A 4 0.97 -14.35 -6.33
N PHE A 5 1.65 -13.43 -6.98
CA PHE A 5 1.25 -12.03 -7.03
C PHE A 5 1.32 -11.48 -8.45
N ASP A 6 0.38 -10.63 -8.76
CA ASP A 6 0.39 -9.71 -9.87
C ASP A 6 1.38 -8.55 -9.60
N TYR A 7 1.86 -7.90 -10.66
CA TYR A 7 2.79 -6.76 -10.58
C TYR A 7 2.22 -5.52 -9.86
N HIS A 8 0.91 -5.45 -9.66
CA HIS A 8 0.26 -4.41 -8.85
C HIS A 8 0.29 -4.70 -7.35
N ILE A 9 0.83 -5.85 -6.94
CA ILE A 9 0.90 -6.23 -5.54
C ILE A 9 2.36 -6.27 -5.08
N ASN A 10 2.71 -5.36 -4.19
CA ASN A 10 4.03 -5.32 -3.58
C ASN A 10 4.17 -6.43 -2.54
N PHE A 11 5.23 -7.20 -2.65
CA PHE A 11 5.55 -8.27 -1.72
C PHE A 11 6.79 -7.93 -0.88
N LEU A 12 6.64 -7.98 0.41
CA LEU A 12 7.70 -7.76 1.40
C LEU A 12 7.91 -9.05 2.19
N SER A 13 9.15 -9.49 2.34
CA SER A 13 9.46 -10.64 3.18
C SER A 13 10.74 -10.41 3.97
N ASP A 14 10.84 -11.03 5.14
CA ASP A 14 12.10 -11.20 5.81
C ASP A 14 12.80 -12.42 5.17
N THR A 15 13.83 -12.18 4.37
CA THR A 15 14.47 -13.17 3.50
C THR A 15 15.13 -14.34 4.23
N GLU A 16 15.45 -14.19 5.51
CA GLU A 16 16.27 -15.16 6.24
C GLU A 16 15.48 -16.25 6.99
N ASN A 17 14.17 -16.12 7.14
CA ASN A 17 13.38 -17.05 7.95
C ASN A 17 12.06 -17.45 7.27
N ARG A 18 12.14 -18.24 6.20
CA ARG A 18 10.94 -18.93 5.66
C ARG A 18 10.45 -19.97 6.65
N THR A 19 9.67 -19.56 7.63
CA THR A 19 8.96 -20.53 8.45
C THR A 19 7.78 -21.10 7.66
N LYS A 20 7.46 -22.35 7.96
CA LYS A 20 6.27 -23.03 7.44
C LYS A 20 5.03 -22.42 8.10
N LEU A 21 4.54 -21.31 7.57
CA LEU A 21 3.23 -20.81 7.95
C LEU A 21 2.17 -21.82 7.48
N PRO A 22 1.14 -22.08 8.28
CA PRO A 22 0.10 -23.07 7.97
C PRO A 22 -0.87 -22.63 6.86
N PHE A 23 -0.59 -21.52 6.19
CA PHE A 23 -1.43 -20.97 5.13
C PHE A 23 -0.61 -20.44 3.97
N SER A 24 -1.26 -20.37 2.82
CA SER A 24 -0.74 -19.74 1.61
C SER A 24 -1.35 -18.34 1.47
N VAL A 25 -0.56 -17.42 0.92
CA VAL A 25 -1.02 -16.08 0.58
C VAL A 25 -0.92 -15.91 -0.92
N PHE A 26 -1.98 -15.44 -1.53
CA PHE A 26 -2.02 -15.05 -2.92
C PHE A 26 -2.78 -13.74 -3.06
N GLY A 27 -2.46 -12.99 -4.08
CA GLY A 27 -3.12 -11.74 -4.40
C GLY A 27 -3.13 -11.51 -5.90
N MET A 28 -4.20 -10.93 -6.36
CA MET A 28 -4.39 -10.57 -7.76
C MET A 28 -5.21 -9.28 -7.82
N THR A 29 -4.90 -8.45 -8.80
CA THR A 29 -5.73 -7.31 -9.17
C THR A 29 -6.14 -7.43 -10.62
N GLN A 30 -7.29 -6.89 -10.97
CA GLN A 30 -7.77 -6.89 -12.35
C GLN A 30 -8.24 -5.49 -12.72
N GLN A 31 -7.76 -5.02 -13.86
CA GLN A 31 -8.24 -3.76 -14.43
C GLN A 31 -9.69 -3.90 -14.87
N GLY A 32 -10.51 -2.91 -14.55
CA GLY A 32 -11.90 -2.88 -15.01
C GLY A 32 -12.01 -2.64 -16.51
N LEU A 33 -12.97 -3.28 -17.17
CA LEU A 33 -13.19 -3.16 -18.63
C LEU A 33 -13.38 -1.70 -19.10
N SER A 34 -14.02 -0.87 -18.29
CA SER A 34 -14.16 0.56 -18.60
C SER A 34 -12.85 1.31 -18.59
N HIS A 35 -11.90 0.90 -17.75
CA HIS A 35 -10.57 1.48 -17.70
C HIS A 35 -9.73 1.05 -18.90
N GLU A 36 -9.83 -0.22 -19.32
CA GLU A 36 -9.16 -0.70 -20.54
C GLU A 36 -9.58 0.10 -21.76
N SER A 37 -10.89 0.33 -21.94
CA SER A 37 -11.43 1.06 -23.07
C SER A 37 -10.99 2.53 -23.13
N HIS A 38 -10.61 3.12 -21.99
CA HIS A 38 -10.15 4.51 -21.91
C HIS A 38 -8.65 4.66 -21.70
N SER A 39 -7.88 3.57 -21.82
CA SER A 39 -6.42 3.55 -21.56
C SER A 39 -6.05 4.08 -20.16
N ILE A 40 -6.93 3.88 -19.18
CA ILE A 40 -6.68 4.21 -17.79
C ILE A 40 -6.09 2.96 -17.13
N GLY A 41 -4.90 3.09 -16.52
CA GLY A 41 -4.26 1.98 -15.83
C GLY A 41 -5.07 1.45 -14.63
N ASN A 42 -4.71 0.26 -14.15
CA ASN A 42 -5.30 -0.29 -12.93
C ASN A 42 -4.98 0.64 -11.76
N GLN A 43 -6.02 1.15 -11.10
CA GLN A 43 -5.89 2.10 -10.01
C GLN A 43 -5.79 1.42 -8.64
N ASP A 44 -6.10 0.13 -8.59
CA ASP A 44 -6.03 -0.65 -7.36
C ASP A 44 -4.62 -1.17 -7.13
N ALA A 45 -4.23 -1.25 -5.88
CA ALA A 45 -2.94 -1.80 -5.50
C ALA A 45 -3.02 -2.57 -4.18
N GLY A 46 -2.15 -3.55 -4.05
CA GLY A 46 -1.99 -4.31 -2.83
C GLY A 46 -0.55 -4.31 -2.33
N CYS A 47 -0.41 -4.55 -1.03
CA CYS A 47 0.88 -4.86 -0.42
C CYS A 47 0.71 -5.97 0.60
N VAL A 48 1.63 -6.91 0.61
CA VAL A 48 1.65 -8.00 1.58
C VAL A 48 3.05 -8.14 2.17
N TYR A 49 3.09 -8.25 3.50
CA TYR A 49 4.28 -8.66 4.23
C TYR A 49 4.09 -10.07 4.78
N VAL A 50 5.08 -10.91 4.59
CA VAL A 50 5.12 -12.26 5.17
C VAL A 50 6.39 -12.39 6.01
N GLY A 51 6.20 -12.49 7.31
CA GLY A 51 7.27 -12.73 8.29
C GLY A 51 7.13 -14.09 8.94
N LYS A 52 7.97 -14.35 9.94
CA LYS A 52 8.03 -15.66 10.62
C LYS A 52 6.70 -16.11 11.21
N ASN A 53 6.02 -15.22 11.92
CA ASN A 53 4.79 -15.52 12.66
C ASN A 53 3.70 -14.47 12.38
N LEU A 54 3.84 -13.72 11.30
CA LEU A 54 2.95 -12.61 10.99
C LEU A 54 2.77 -12.46 9.49
N ILE A 55 1.53 -12.35 9.06
CA ILE A 55 1.17 -11.88 7.74
C ILE A 55 0.39 -10.58 7.91
N VAL A 56 0.73 -9.58 7.12
CA VAL A 56 -0.02 -8.33 7.04
C VAL A 56 -0.30 -8.04 5.59
N GLY A 57 -1.55 -7.84 5.25
CA GLY A 57 -1.98 -7.43 3.92
C GLY A 57 -2.76 -6.12 3.97
N ALA A 58 -2.64 -5.32 2.91
CA ALA A 58 -3.46 -4.15 2.66
C ALA A 58 -3.80 -4.06 1.18
N VAL A 59 -5.01 -3.63 0.89
CA VAL A 59 -5.47 -3.26 -0.44
C VAL A 59 -5.90 -1.80 -0.41
N ALA A 60 -5.63 -1.09 -1.49
CA ALA A 60 -6.04 0.29 -1.67
C ALA A 60 -6.72 0.44 -3.03
N ASP A 61 -7.88 1.04 -3.02
CA ASP A 61 -8.65 1.42 -4.19
C ASP A 61 -8.33 2.88 -4.52
N GLY A 62 -7.82 3.12 -5.72
CA GLY A 62 -7.53 4.45 -6.23
C GLY A 62 -8.77 5.06 -6.88
N CYS A 63 -9.40 6.01 -6.22
CA CYS A 63 -10.59 6.66 -6.75
C CYS A 63 -10.31 7.43 -8.04
N THR A 64 -11.20 7.28 -9.02
CA THR A 64 -11.20 8.07 -10.25
C THR A 64 -11.80 9.45 -9.97
N SER A 65 -10.97 10.43 -9.62
CA SER A 65 -11.45 11.82 -9.58
C SER A 65 -11.62 12.33 -11.00
N GLY A 66 -12.86 12.60 -11.36
CA GLY A 66 -13.34 12.79 -12.73
C GLY A 66 -12.93 14.05 -13.48
N LYS A 67 -11.70 14.54 -13.38
CA LYS A 67 -11.17 15.53 -14.33
C LYS A 67 -9.71 15.20 -14.62
N ASN A 68 -9.53 14.64 -15.82
CA ASN A 68 -8.23 14.37 -16.40
C ASN A 68 -7.37 15.63 -16.44
N LEU A 69 -6.37 15.66 -15.59
CA LEU A 69 -5.19 16.45 -15.81
C LEU A 69 -4.27 15.61 -16.70
N ASN A 70 -4.39 15.80 -18.03
CA ASN A 70 -3.42 15.33 -19.04
C ASN A 70 -3.00 13.84 -18.96
N GLY A 71 -3.94 12.90 -18.83
CA GLY A 71 -3.67 11.49 -19.14
C GLY A 71 -2.84 10.69 -18.12
N MET A 72 -2.32 11.28 -17.08
CA MET A 72 -1.62 10.57 -16.01
C MET A 72 -2.47 10.57 -14.74
N SER A 73 -3.08 9.43 -14.44
CA SER A 73 -3.77 9.23 -13.18
C SER A 73 -2.74 9.05 -12.06
N SER A 74 -2.61 10.04 -11.18
CA SER A 74 -1.83 9.91 -9.94
C SER A 74 -2.43 8.91 -8.94
N ASN A 75 -3.64 8.42 -9.22
CA ASN A 75 -4.41 7.55 -8.33
C ASN A 75 -3.76 6.17 -8.17
N GLN A 76 -3.21 5.63 -9.24
CA GLN A 76 -2.44 4.38 -9.20
C GLN A 76 -1.24 4.49 -8.26
N VAL A 77 -0.47 5.57 -8.38
CA VAL A 77 0.69 5.83 -7.49
C VAL A 77 0.22 5.99 -6.04
N GLY A 78 -0.89 6.68 -5.83
CA GLY A 78 -1.49 6.86 -4.51
C GLY A 78 -1.87 5.53 -3.86
N ALA A 79 -2.53 4.64 -4.59
CA ALA A 79 -2.91 3.31 -4.11
C ALA A 79 -1.70 2.46 -3.74
N HIS A 80 -0.64 2.45 -4.57
CA HIS A 80 0.61 1.75 -4.27
C HIS A 80 1.29 2.29 -3.00
N ILE A 81 1.39 3.61 -2.85
CA ILE A 81 1.97 4.24 -1.66
C ILE A 81 1.14 3.89 -0.42
N MET A 82 -0.19 4.01 -0.50
CA MET A 82 -1.07 3.77 0.64
C MET A 82 -1.06 2.32 1.11
N SER A 83 -1.15 1.35 0.20
CA SER A 83 -1.08 -0.06 0.56
C SER A 83 0.26 -0.43 1.19
N TYR A 84 1.37 0.08 0.66
CA TYR A 84 2.71 -0.12 1.21
C TYR A 84 2.87 0.49 2.61
N LEU A 85 2.47 1.76 2.79
CA LEU A 85 2.55 2.44 4.09
C LEU A 85 1.65 1.79 5.14
N ALA A 86 0.47 1.32 4.75
CA ALA A 86 -0.44 0.60 5.65
C ALA A 86 0.21 -0.69 6.18
N VAL A 87 0.80 -1.50 5.31
CA VAL A 87 1.50 -2.72 5.72
C VAL A 87 2.70 -2.40 6.63
N ARG A 88 3.49 -1.38 6.30
CA ARG A 88 4.61 -0.93 7.15
C ARG A 88 4.16 -0.47 8.52
N ALA A 89 3.12 0.36 8.59
CA ALA A 89 2.58 0.87 9.85
C ALA A 89 2.06 -0.27 10.74
N ALA A 90 1.27 -1.17 10.17
CA ALA A 90 0.74 -2.33 10.88
C ALA A 90 1.86 -3.25 11.40
N ARG A 91 2.81 -3.62 10.52
CA ARG A 91 3.97 -4.43 10.91
C ARG A 91 4.75 -3.79 12.07
N LYS A 92 5.07 -2.50 11.96
CA LYS A 92 5.81 -1.75 12.98
C LYS A 92 5.11 -1.78 14.35
N LEU A 93 3.80 -1.64 14.35
CA LEU A 93 3.03 -1.64 15.59
C LEU A 93 2.94 -3.03 16.20
N ILE A 94 2.65 -4.05 15.40
CA ILE A 94 2.49 -5.43 15.89
C ILE A 94 3.82 -5.97 16.40
N LEU A 95 4.91 -5.81 15.64
CA LEU A 95 6.20 -6.39 15.99
C LEU A 95 6.94 -5.62 17.09
N LYS A 96 6.83 -4.27 17.10
CA LYS A 96 7.61 -3.45 18.05
C LYS A 96 6.86 -3.09 19.32
N LYS A 97 5.53 -2.97 19.25
CA LYS A 97 4.74 -2.48 20.37
C LYS A 97 3.87 -3.55 21.02
N HIS A 98 3.82 -4.77 20.47
CA HIS A 98 2.95 -5.85 20.94
C HIS A 98 1.51 -5.38 21.20
N ILE A 99 1.00 -4.54 20.30
CA ILE A 99 -0.32 -3.92 20.43
C ILE A 99 -1.39 -5.00 20.27
N THR A 100 -2.34 -5.03 21.18
CA THR A 100 -3.52 -5.88 21.11
C THR A 100 -4.55 -5.30 20.13
N THR A 101 -5.44 -6.14 19.62
CA THR A 101 -6.41 -5.79 18.56
C THR A 101 -7.30 -4.61 18.95
N ASP A 102 -7.74 -4.55 20.22
CA ASP A 102 -8.59 -3.49 20.77
C ASP A 102 -7.93 -2.10 20.78
N LYS A 103 -6.60 -2.07 20.86
CA LYS A 103 -5.82 -0.82 20.93
C LYS A 103 -5.11 -0.49 19.61
N PHE A 104 -5.38 -1.25 18.56
CA PHE A 104 -4.61 -1.16 17.32
C PHE A 104 -4.98 0.05 16.47
N VAL A 105 -6.27 0.38 16.36
CA VAL A 105 -6.80 1.30 15.33
C VAL A 105 -6.19 2.70 15.44
N SER A 106 -6.27 3.33 16.60
CA SER A 106 -5.80 4.71 16.77
C SER A 106 -4.28 4.87 16.56
N PRO A 107 -3.41 4.04 17.16
CA PRO A 107 -1.97 4.07 16.87
C PRO A 107 -1.65 3.76 15.40
N PHE A 108 -2.41 2.88 14.76
CA PHE A 108 -2.25 2.58 13.34
C PHE A 108 -2.54 3.80 12.48
N GLN A 109 -3.68 4.43 12.66
CA GLN A 109 -4.05 5.66 11.94
C GLN A 109 -2.99 6.75 12.12
N GLN A 110 -2.55 6.99 13.35
CA GLN A 110 -1.53 8.00 13.64
C GLN A 110 -0.19 7.69 12.97
N THR A 111 0.24 6.42 13.00
CA THR A 111 1.49 5.99 12.36
C THR A 111 1.40 6.13 10.85
N LEU A 112 0.30 5.68 10.25
CA LEU A 112 0.04 5.77 8.82
C LEU A 112 0.03 7.22 8.33
N LEU A 113 -0.70 8.11 9.01
CA LEU A 113 -0.75 9.52 8.67
C LEU A 113 0.61 10.22 8.78
N ASN A 114 1.40 9.89 9.81
CA ASN A 114 2.74 10.43 9.96
C ASN A 114 3.69 9.95 8.85
N ASP A 115 3.62 8.67 8.50
CA ASP A 115 4.43 8.10 7.42
C ASP A 115 3.99 8.67 6.06
N LEU A 116 2.68 8.87 5.83
CA LEU A 116 2.15 9.51 4.62
C LEU A 116 2.65 10.96 4.50
N ARG A 117 2.53 11.76 5.55
CA ARG A 117 3.03 13.15 5.55
C ARG A 117 4.52 13.24 5.22
N ARG A 118 5.33 12.34 5.80
CA ARG A 118 6.77 12.28 5.50
C ARG A 118 7.02 11.93 4.04
N THR A 119 6.29 10.95 3.51
CA THR A 119 6.40 10.54 2.10
C THR A 119 6.03 11.68 1.17
N VAL A 120 4.89 12.32 1.38
CA VAL A 120 4.44 13.48 0.57
C VAL A 120 5.46 14.60 0.63
N ASN A 121 5.97 14.94 1.81
CA ASN A 121 6.99 15.99 1.96
C ASN A 121 8.30 15.65 1.27
N SER A 122 8.68 14.36 1.22
CA SER A 122 9.90 13.92 0.51
C SER A 122 9.73 13.89 -1.01
N LEU A 123 8.51 13.69 -1.50
CA LEU A 123 8.18 13.70 -2.92
C LEU A 123 7.93 15.12 -3.48
N ASN A 124 7.82 16.10 -2.60
CA ASN A 124 7.61 17.50 -2.98
C ASN A 124 8.88 18.34 -2.74
N PRO A 125 9.98 18.10 -3.50
CA PRO A 125 11.19 18.93 -3.44
C PRO A 125 10.96 20.33 -4.00
N TRP A 126 9.89 20.51 -4.76
CA TRP A 126 9.50 21.77 -5.37
C TRP A 126 8.50 22.47 -4.46
N LYS A 127 9.00 23.24 -3.50
CA LYS A 127 8.22 24.37 -3.02
C LYS A 127 8.05 25.27 -4.22
N PHE A 128 6.88 25.23 -4.85
CA PHE A 128 6.49 26.32 -5.71
C PHE A 128 6.49 27.57 -4.81
N GLU A 129 7.50 28.40 -4.95
CA GLU A 129 7.44 29.76 -4.50
C GLU A 129 6.22 30.34 -5.21
N ARG A 130 5.16 30.63 -4.46
CA ARG A 130 4.08 31.44 -4.98
C ARG A 130 4.72 32.81 -5.22
N GLU A 131 4.94 33.14 -6.48
CA GLU A 131 5.14 34.52 -6.86
C GLU A 131 3.88 35.25 -6.43
N GLU A 132 4.02 36.18 -5.49
CA GLU A 132 2.98 37.12 -5.07
C GLU A 132 2.68 38.15 -6.19
#